data_ce36abd644b3eb8249780c3b4a9539f0
#
_entry.id   ce36abd644b3eb8249780c3b4a9539f0
#
_cell.length_a   1.000
_cell.length_b   1.000
_cell.length_c   1.000
_cell.angle_alpha   90.00
_cell.angle_beta   90.00
_cell.angle_gamma   90.00
#
_symmetry.space_group_name_H-M   'P 1'
#
loop_
_entity.id
_entity.type
_entity.pdbx_description
1 polymer ?
#
loop_
_entity_poly.entity_id
_entity_poly.type
_entity_poly.pdbx_seq_one_letter_code
_entity_poly.pdbx_strand_id
1 'polypeptide(L)'
;MSIKIKLKICDGCGLEKHIWKSGETGGFKYCKYCWSCQNPKNKDNIQKPTDYKIPQVSSKRKKKDAEYLKLRKRFLTDFSLCQIAVKGCDINATDVHHTHSGANRDAFYLVQSTWLAVCRNCHDWLHLNPKESRALGYLK
;
A
#
# COMPACT_ATOMS: atom_id res chain seq x y z
N MET A 1 2.50 -36.17 3.05
CA MET A 1 1.22 -36.93 2.90
C MET A 1 0.28 -36.11 2.04
N SER A 2 -0.15 -36.59 0.89
CA SER A 2 -1.09 -35.90 0.01
C SER A 2 -2.51 -36.14 0.51
N ILE A 3 -3.22 -35.09 0.90
CA ILE A 3 -4.62 -35.20 1.34
C ILE A 3 -5.48 -35.46 0.11
N LYS A 4 -6.02 -36.68 -0.01
CA LYS A 4 -6.99 -37.01 -1.07
C LYS A 4 -8.33 -36.35 -0.75
N ILE A 5 -8.65 -35.28 -1.48
CA ILE A 5 -9.95 -34.62 -1.37
C ILE A 5 -11.02 -35.58 -1.94
N LYS A 6 -11.98 -35.98 -1.11
CA LYS A 6 -13.12 -36.81 -1.56
C LYS A 6 -14.15 -35.91 -2.25
N LEU A 7 -14.37 -36.16 -3.54
CA LEU A 7 -15.46 -35.54 -4.30
C LEU A 7 -16.77 -36.29 -3.99
N LYS A 8 -17.87 -35.57 -4.04
CA LYS A 8 -19.24 -36.14 -3.88
C LYS A 8 -20.17 -35.44 -4.88
N ILE A 9 -21.27 -36.10 -5.20
CA ILE A 9 -22.29 -35.49 -6.09
C ILE A 9 -22.96 -34.34 -5.36
N CYS A 10 -23.02 -33.19 -6.03
CA CYS A 10 -23.69 -32.00 -5.56
C CYS A 10 -25.18 -32.06 -5.93
N ASP A 11 -26.07 -31.95 -4.95
CA ASP A 11 -27.52 -32.02 -5.15
C ASP A 11 -28.08 -30.84 -5.98
N GLY A 12 -27.31 -29.74 -6.09
CA GLY A 12 -27.72 -28.57 -6.84
C GLY A 12 -27.35 -28.59 -8.32
N CYS A 13 -26.24 -29.23 -8.71
CA CYS A 13 -25.78 -29.28 -10.11
C CYS A 13 -25.53 -30.68 -10.65
N GLY A 14 -25.68 -31.72 -9.83
CA GLY A 14 -25.48 -33.12 -10.22
C GLY A 14 -24.01 -33.52 -10.52
N LEU A 15 -23.07 -32.65 -10.35
CA LEU A 15 -21.66 -32.90 -10.68
C LEU A 15 -20.87 -33.36 -9.46
N GLU A 16 -19.89 -34.20 -9.68
CA GLU A 16 -18.89 -34.56 -8.63
C GLU A 16 -18.01 -33.35 -8.32
N LYS A 17 -18.14 -32.82 -7.11
CA LYS A 17 -17.40 -31.64 -6.64
C LYS A 17 -17.06 -31.74 -5.16
N HIS A 18 -16.17 -30.85 -4.72
CA HIS A 18 -15.96 -30.61 -3.29
C HIS A 18 -17.22 -30.03 -2.67
N ILE A 19 -17.79 -30.72 -1.66
CA ILE A 19 -18.98 -30.24 -0.96
C ILE A 19 -18.60 -29.15 0.06
N TRP A 20 -19.21 -28.00 -0.09
CA TRP A 20 -19.00 -26.84 0.78
C TRP A 20 -19.88 -26.87 2.02
N LYS A 21 -21.15 -27.26 1.84
CA LYS A 21 -22.11 -27.44 2.92
C LYS A 21 -22.92 -28.70 2.73
N SER A 22 -23.12 -29.41 3.83
CA SER A 22 -24.04 -30.55 3.94
C SER A 22 -24.92 -30.39 5.16
N GLY A 23 -26.12 -30.93 5.13
CA GLY A 23 -27.01 -30.99 6.31
C GLY A 23 -26.43 -31.92 7.38
N GLU A 24 -26.73 -31.66 8.65
CA GLU A 24 -26.24 -32.45 9.79
C GLU A 24 -26.69 -33.90 9.71
N THR A 25 -27.88 -34.15 9.15
CA THR A 25 -28.45 -35.49 8.93
C THR A 25 -28.22 -36.05 7.52
N GLY A 26 -27.31 -35.39 6.71
CA GLY A 26 -27.03 -35.82 5.35
C GLY A 26 -28.10 -35.45 4.32
N GLY A 27 -29.04 -34.61 4.65
CA GLY A 27 -30.21 -34.28 3.83
C GLY A 27 -29.91 -33.46 2.56
N PHE A 28 -28.76 -32.80 2.46
CA PHE A 28 -28.32 -32.09 1.25
C PHE A 28 -26.80 -31.96 1.17
N LYS A 29 -26.27 -31.85 -0.04
CA LYS A 29 -24.85 -31.67 -0.32
C LYS A 29 -24.68 -30.66 -1.44
N TYR A 30 -24.20 -29.46 -1.12
CA TYR A 30 -24.00 -28.40 -2.12
C TYR A 30 -22.53 -28.02 -2.27
N CYS A 31 -22.06 -27.91 -3.51
CA CYS A 31 -20.81 -27.24 -3.80
C CYS A 31 -20.95 -25.72 -3.49
N LYS A 32 -19.83 -25.02 -3.42
CA LYS A 32 -19.80 -23.59 -3.06
C LYS A 32 -20.75 -22.72 -3.93
N TYR A 33 -20.78 -22.99 -5.24
CA TYR A 33 -21.62 -22.24 -6.18
C TYR A 33 -23.11 -22.51 -5.93
N CYS A 34 -23.53 -23.79 -5.86
CA CYS A 34 -24.93 -24.13 -5.65
C CYS A 34 -25.44 -23.72 -4.27
N TRP A 35 -24.60 -23.80 -3.23
CA TRP A 35 -24.91 -23.25 -1.93
C TRP A 35 -25.20 -21.75 -1.98
N SER A 36 -24.37 -20.96 -2.69
CA SER A 36 -24.58 -19.52 -2.84
C SER A 36 -25.87 -19.18 -3.59
N CYS A 37 -26.25 -20.03 -4.58
CA CYS A 37 -27.50 -19.84 -5.32
C CYS A 37 -28.73 -20.17 -4.49
N GLN A 38 -28.67 -21.26 -3.72
CA GLN A 38 -29.79 -21.72 -2.86
C GLN A 38 -29.95 -20.88 -1.58
N ASN A 39 -28.87 -20.22 -1.15
CA ASN A 39 -28.85 -19.38 0.02
C ASN A 39 -28.39 -17.97 -0.36
N PRO A 40 -29.25 -17.17 -0.98
CA PRO A 40 -28.95 -15.81 -1.39
C PRO A 40 -28.88 -14.85 -0.18
N LYS A 41 -28.40 -15.33 0.98
CA LYS A 41 -28.23 -14.51 2.16
C LYS A 41 -27.44 -13.26 1.78
N ASN A 42 -28.14 -12.13 1.85
CA ASN A 42 -27.58 -10.79 1.77
C ASN A 42 -27.18 -10.27 0.38
N LYS A 43 -27.78 -10.76 -0.73
CA LYS A 43 -27.73 -9.94 -1.96
C LYS A 43 -28.54 -8.65 -1.81
N ASP A 44 -29.59 -8.66 -0.98
CA ASP A 44 -30.47 -7.51 -0.81
C ASP A 44 -30.01 -6.51 0.24
N ASN A 45 -29.00 -6.85 1.04
CA ASN A 45 -28.47 -5.98 2.10
C ASN A 45 -27.09 -5.40 1.84
N ILE A 46 -26.50 -5.68 0.69
CA ILE A 46 -25.38 -4.89 0.19
C ILE A 46 -25.95 -3.97 -0.88
N GLN A 47 -26.77 -3.02 -0.50
CA GLN A 47 -26.82 -1.75 -1.21
C GLN A 47 -25.41 -1.16 -1.08
N LYS A 48 -24.52 -1.56 -1.99
CA LYS A 48 -23.32 -0.76 -2.23
C LYS A 48 -23.87 0.61 -2.61
N PRO A 49 -23.59 1.65 -1.81
CA PRO A 49 -23.96 3.00 -2.24
C PRO A 49 -23.35 3.15 -3.63
N THR A 50 -24.20 3.28 -4.64
CA THR A 50 -23.81 3.34 -6.06
C THR A 50 -22.88 4.52 -6.37
N ASP A 51 -22.76 5.45 -5.40
CA ASP A 51 -21.96 6.68 -5.49
C ASP A 51 -20.79 6.74 -4.50
N TYR A 52 -20.49 5.67 -3.75
CA TYR A 52 -19.31 5.70 -2.87
C TYR A 52 -18.03 5.57 -3.68
N LYS A 53 -17.45 6.72 -4.01
CA LYS A 53 -16.09 6.78 -4.56
C LYS A 53 -15.08 6.61 -3.41
N ILE A 54 -14.32 5.53 -3.44
CA ILE A 54 -13.22 5.33 -2.50
C ILE A 54 -12.25 6.52 -2.65
N PRO A 55 -12.00 7.30 -1.60
CA PRO A 55 -11.06 8.40 -1.67
C PRO A 55 -9.68 7.88 -2.08
N GLN A 56 -9.03 8.50 -3.06
CA GLN A 56 -7.67 8.15 -3.50
C GLN A 56 -6.65 8.21 -2.35
N VAL A 57 -6.89 9.09 -1.39
CA VAL A 57 -6.03 9.28 -0.21
C VAL A 57 -6.88 9.22 1.05
N SER A 58 -6.48 8.39 2.01
CA SER A 58 -7.17 8.27 3.29
C SER A 58 -7.12 9.59 4.09
N SER A 59 -8.11 9.84 4.95
CA SER A 59 -8.14 11.02 5.83
C SER A 59 -6.92 11.10 6.76
N LYS A 60 -6.42 9.94 7.24
CA LYS A 60 -5.18 9.85 8.03
C LYS A 60 -3.97 10.35 7.21
N ARG A 61 -3.86 9.93 5.94
CA ARG A 61 -2.77 10.35 5.06
C ARG A 61 -2.86 11.85 4.74
N LYS A 62 -4.05 12.39 4.46
CA LYS A 62 -4.25 13.83 4.23
C LYS A 62 -3.75 14.68 5.40
N LYS A 63 -4.04 14.27 6.65
CA LYS A 63 -3.56 14.97 7.85
C LYS A 63 -2.03 14.94 7.92
N LYS A 64 -1.43 13.77 7.70
CA LYS A 64 0.03 13.58 7.71
C LYS A 64 0.73 14.40 6.62
N ASP A 65 0.15 14.46 5.43
CA ASP A 65 0.68 15.26 4.32
C ASP A 65 0.57 16.76 4.57
N ALA A 66 -0.52 17.22 5.20
CA ALA A 66 -0.68 18.64 5.59
C ALA A 66 0.36 19.07 6.65
N GLU A 67 0.65 18.19 7.61
CA GLU A 67 1.73 18.41 8.60
C GLU A 67 3.11 18.43 7.91
N TYR A 68 3.37 17.46 7.04
CA TYR A 68 4.60 17.42 6.24
C TYR A 68 4.84 18.71 5.46
N LEU A 69 3.83 19.25 4.79
CA LEU A 69 3.98 20.48 4.02
C LEU A 69 4.40 21.68 4.87
N LYS A 70 3.86 21.79 6.09
CA LYS A 70 4.26 22.84 7.05
C LYS A 70 5.72 22.66 7.48
N LEU A 71 6.09 21.46 7.87
CA LEU A 71 7.44 21.11 8.32
C LEU A 71 8.46 21.27 7.17
N ARG A 72 8.10 20.83 5.97
CA ARG A 72 8.93 20.96 4.76
C ARG A 72 9.27 22.43 4.46
N LYS A 73 8.25 23.30 4.51
CA LYS A 73 8.46 24.73 4.26
C LYS A 73 9.47 25.32 5.25
N ARG A 74 9.30 25.04 6.54
CA ARG A 74 10.22 25.50 7.59
C ARG A 74 11.63 24.90 7.39
N PHE A 75 11.72 23.63 7.15
CA PHE A 75 13.00 22.93 6.95
C PHE A 75 13.81 23.53 5.77
N LEU A 76 13.16 23.81 4.63
CA LEU A 76 13.84 24.43 3.47
C LEU A 76 14.17 25.92 3.70
N THR A 77 13.51 26.59 4.64
CA THR A 77 13.91 27.94 5.08
C THR A 77 15.17 27.87 5.94
N ASP A 78 15.24 26.88 6.85
CA ASP A 78 16.39 26.69 7.75
C ASP A 78 17.61 26.13 7.01
N PHE A 79 17.38 25.28 5.99
CA PHE A 79 18.41 24.63 5.16
C PHE A 79 18.22 24.99 3.69
N SER A 80 18.63 26.19 3.31
CA SER A 80 18.44 26.74 1.95
C SER A 80 19.45 26.22 0.92
N LEU A 81 20.55 25.59 1.36
CA LEU A 81 21.60 25.05 0.49
C LEU A 81 21.49 23.54 0.33
N CYS A 82 21.82 23.04 -0.84
CA CYS A 82 21.87 21.62 -1.14
C CYS A 82 22.95 20.92 -0.32
N GLN A 83 22.59 19.89 0.46
CA GLN A 83 23.49 19.18 1.37
C GLN A 83 24.31 18.08 0.70
N ILE A 84 24.02 17.76 -0.59
CA ILE A 84 24.67 16.64 -1.31
C ILE A 84 25.76 17.12 -2.26
N ALA A 85 25.51 18.21 -3.01
CA ALA A 85 26.47 18.88 -3.88
C ALA A 85 27.22 17.97 -4.88
N VAL A 86 26.50 17.02 -5.54
CA VAL A 86 27.12 16.23 -6.63
C VAL A 86 27.32 17.07 -7.89
N LYS A 87 28.07 16.54 -8.86
CA LYS A 87 28.28 17.20 -10.14
C LYS A 87 26.94 17.59 -10.80
N GLY A 88 26.79 18.87 -11.15
CA GLY A 88 25.53 19.43 -11.68
C GLY A 88 24.57 19.91 -10.60
N CYS A 89 25.05 20.17 -9.40
CA CYS A 89 24.25 20.73 -8.30
C CYS A 89 23.88 22.19 -8.57
N ASP A 90 22.57 22.54 -8.35
CA ASP A 90 22.05 23.92 -8.49
C ASP A 90 22.28 24.76 -7.23
N ILE A 91 23.05 24.27 -6.26
CA ILE A 91 23.39 24.94 -4.99
C ILE A 91 22.19 25.12 -4.08
N ASN A 92 21.10 25.73 -4.55
CA ASN A 92 19.91 25.99 -3.73
C ASN A 92 19.05 24.76 -3.54
N ALA A 93 18.64 24.49 -2.31
CA ALA A 93 17.74 23.38 -1.98
C ALA A 93 16.30 23.76 -2.32
N THR A 94 15.64 22.91 -3.10
CA THR A 94 14.23 23.06 -3.51
C THR A 94 13.38 21.89 -3.01
N ASP A 95 14.01 20.78 -2.74
CA ASP A 95 13.37 19.51 -2.39
C ASP A 95 13.87 18.95 -1.07
N VAL A 96 13.03 18.13 -0.42
CA VAL A 96 13.40 17.36 0.75
C VAL A 96 13.54 15.90 0.35
N HIS A 97 14.72 15.34 0.53
CA HIS A 97 14.97 13.91 0.37
C HIS A 97 14.84 13.18 1.71
N HIS A 98 14.11 12.07 1.73
CA HIS A 98 14.00 11.21 2.90
C HIS A 98 15.05 10.10 2.82
N THR A 99 15.94 10.02 3.81
CA THR A 99 16.99 9.00 3.82
C THR A 99 16.47 7.58 3.98
N HIS A 100 15.28 7.40 4.57
CA HIS A 100 14.63 6.10 4.72
C HIS A 100 13.67 5.84 3.57
N SER A 101 13.79 4.67 2.94
CA SER A 101 12.99 4.22 1.80
C SER A 101 12.22 2.93 2.11
N GLY A 102 11.34 2.50 1.18
CA GLY A 102 10.59 1.25 1.29
C GLY A 102 9.63 1.22 2.48
N ALA A 103 9.55 0.11 3.19
CA ALA A 103 8.61 -0.14 4.30
C ALA A 103 8.79 0.84 5.47
N ASN A 104 10.01 1.31 5.71
CA ASN A 104 10.34 2.20 6.82
C ASN A 104 9.99 3.68 6.54
N ARG A 105 9.75 4.05 5.28
CA ARG A 105 9.49 5.44 4.90
C ARG A 105 8.36 6.08 5.70
N ASP A 106 7.28 5.36 5.96
CA ASP A 106 6.13 5.93 6.66
C ASP A 106 6.40 6.25 8.13
N ALA A 107 7.22 5.45 8.80
CA ALA A 107 7.64 5.69 10.19
C ALA A 107 8.49 6.96 10.32
N PHE A 108 9.35 7.25 9.34
CA PHE A 108 10.28 8.37 9.35
C PHE A 108 9.80 9.59 8.55
N TYR A 109 8.57 9.54 8.00
CA TYR A 109 8.06 10.54 7.07
C TYR A 109 8.06 11.97 7.63
N LEU A 110 7.79 12.17 8.92
CA LEU A 110 7.78 13.47 9.60
C LEU A 110 9.01 13.72 10.47
N VAL A 111 9.98 12.80 10.48
CA VAL A 111 11.18 12.90 11.31
C VAL A 111 12.25 13.72 10.59
N GLN A 112 12.35 15.00 10.90
CA GLN A 112 13.23 15.95 10.20
C GLN A 112 14.73 15.59 10.29
N SER A 113 15.18 14.89 11.33
CA SER A 113 16.58 14.42 11.45
C SER A 113 16.96 13.39 10.37
N THR A 114 15.99 12.86 9.65
CA THR A 114 16.18 11.92 8.54
C THR A 114 15.99 12.57 7.17
N TRP A 115 15.84 13.89 7.14
CA TRP A 115 15.68 14.65 5.91
C TRP A 115 16.99 15.25 5.45
N LEU A 116 17.11 15.42 4.14
CA LEU A 116 18.17 16.16 3.50
C LEU A 116 17.57 17.24 2.60
N ALA A 117 18.06 18.46 2.74
CA ALA A 117 17.71 19.55 1.83
C ALA A 117 18.54 19.41 0.56
N VAL A 118 17.89 19.28 -0.59
CA VAL A 118 18.56 18.98 -1.88
C VAL A 118 18.00 19.82 -3.01
N CYS A 119 18.82 20.14 -4.00
CA CYS A 119 18.33 20.68 -5.26
C CYS A 119 17.70 19.56 -6.11
N ARG A 120 16.93 19.92 -7.13
CA ARG A 120 16.25 18.96 -8.00
C ARG A 120 17.23 17.99 -8.66
N ASN A 121 18.33 18.47 -9.20
CA ASN A 121 19.34 17.66 -9.86
C ASN A 121 19.97 16.63 -8.92
N CYS A 122 20.33 17.03 -7.71
CA CYS A 122 20.87 16.11 -6.71
C CYS A 122 19.81 15.10 -6.22
N HIS A 123 18.53 15.50 -6.10
CA HIS A 123 17.46 14.60 -5.75
C HIS A 123 17.26 13.49 -6.79
N ASP A 124 17.28 13.85 -8.08
CA ASP A 124 17.15 12.90 -9.18
C ASP A 124 18.39 11.99 -9.27
N TRP A 125 19.59 12.53 -9.03
CA TRP A 125 20.83 11.74 -8.96
C TRP A 125 20.76 10.66 -7.87
N LEU A 126 20.24 10.98 -6.67
CA LEU A 126 20.06 10.00 -5.58
C LEU A 126 19.19 8.81 -6.00
N HIS A 127 18.12 9.07 -6.74
CA HIS A 127 17.22 8.03 -7.22
C HIS A 127 17.81 7.21 -8.36
N LEU A 128 18.64 7.81 -9.22
CA LEU A 128 19.30 7.13 -10.31
C LEU A 128 20.53 6.31 -9.85
N ASN A 129 21.15 6.69 -8.73
CA ASN A 129 22.36 6.07 -8.20
C ASN A 129 22.17 5.50 -6.78
N PRO A 130 21.25 4.54 -6.57
CA PRO A 130 20.89 4.08 -5.23
C PRO A 130 22.02 3.35 -4.49
N LYS A 131 22.94 2.71 -5.20
CA LYS A 131 24.10 2.04 -4.61
C LYS A 131 25.08 3.05 -4.02
N GLU A 132 25.44 4.07 -4.80
CA GLU A 132 26.33 5.15 -4.37
C GLU A 132 25.70 5.98 -3.26
N SER A 133 24.39 6.27 -3.37
CA SER A 133 23.63 7.00 -2.36
C SER A 133 23.63 6.28 -1.00
N ARG A 134 23.59 4.94 -1.00
CA ARG A 134 23.73 4.15 0.24
C ARG A 134 25.17 4.17 0.77
N ALA A 135 26.17 4.03 -0.11
CA ALA A 135 27.58 4.06 0.29
C ALA A 135 27.94 5.40 0.95
N LEU A 136 27.36 6.51 0.46
CA LEU A 136 27.55 7.85 1.01
C LEU A 136 26.60 8.18 2.20
N GLY A 137 25.74 7.26 2.60
CA GLY A 137 24.83 7.44 3.75
C GLY A 137 23.58 8.29 3.47
N TYR A 138 23.33 8.68 2.23
CA TYR A 138 22.18 9.49 1.83
C TYR A 138 20.88 8.66 1.72
N LEU A 139 21.00 7.34 1.61
CA LEU A 139 19.88 6.41 1.55
C LEU A 139 20.12 5.22 2.50
N LYS A 140 19.09 4.86 3.27
CA LYS A 140 19.13 3.76 4.26
C LYS A 140 18.12 2.67 3.90
#